data_88e0f3e995d8b6602fbc320f7ac54635
#
_entry.id   88e0f3e995d8b6602fbc320f7ac54635
#
_cell.length_a   1.000
_cell.length_b   1.000
_cell.length_c   1.000
_cell.angle_alpha   90.00
_cell.angle_beta   90.00
_cell.angle_gamma   90.00
#
_symmetry.space_group_name_H-M   'P 1'
#
loop_
_entity.id
_entity.type
_entity.pdbx_description
1 polymer ?
#
loop_
_entity_poly.entity_id
_entity_poly.type
_entity_poly.pdbx_seq_one_letter_code
_entity_poly.pdbx_strand_id
1 'polypeptide(L)'
;MQSTETQTMLVDSVHLEFGSHVVLQSAYITSTTGRVTGLLGRNGSGKSCLFKSIMGGIKPQNLFVRFNDEPDTDYPHIGNRVKYLPQNPFIPSRTTLHEAFKLYGVDYDELVRFSVKFHQFQHRVFGELSGGEARLVELFLVLNAESDFCILDEPFSNIAPVYVERIQEMIQEKKHHKGIIISDHLYEEIIEITDELFVLHDGYTFPIKGKEDLIKHGYIPR
;
A
#
# COMPACT_ATOMS: atom_id res chain seq x y z
N MET A 1 14.47 24.73 4.55
CA MET A 1 13.51 23.69 4.96
C MET A 1 12.16 24.17 4.46
N GLN A 2 11.69 23.64 3.33
CA GLN A 2 10.31 23.85 2.91
C GLN A 2 9.44 23.06 3.91
N SER A 3 8.54 23.75 4.60
CA SER A 3 7.47 23.09 5.36
C SER A 3 6.62 22.35 4.34
N THR A 4 6.80 21.05 4.23
CA THR A 4 5.86 20.21 3.48
C THR A 4 4.51 20.33 4.17
N GLU A 5 3.58 21.02 3.52
CA GLU A 5 2.18 21.10 3.97
C GLU A 5 1.65 19.69 4.16
N THR A 6 1.03 19.43 5.31
CA THR A 6 0.44 18.12 5.58
C THR A 6 -0.68 17.86 4.57
N GLN A 7 -0.54 16.80 3.78
CA GLN A 7 -1.55 16.37 2.82
C GLN A 7 -2.41 15.26 3.45
N THR A 8 -3.69 15.26 3.16
CA THR A 8 -4.62 14.22 3.60
C THR A 8 -5.34 13.59 2.40
N MET A 9 -5.55 12.30 2.45
CA MET A 9 -6.42 11.55 1.56
C MET A 9 -7.52 10.89 2.41
N LEU A 10 -8.76 11.16 2.09
CA LEU A 10 -9.94 10.50 2.65
C LEU A 10 -10.63 9.72 1.54
N VAL A 11 -10.82 8.44 1.76
CA VAL A 11 -11.68 7.57 0.95
C VAL A 11 -12.87 7.18 1.79
N ASP A 12 -14.08 7.41 1.31
CA ASP A 12 -15.30 7.25 2.08
C ASP A 12 -16.44 6.61 1.28
N SER A 13 -17.38 6.03 2.01
CA SER A 13 -18.62 5.44 1.48
C SER A 13 -18.41 4.41 0.37
N VAL A 14 -17.33 3.63 0.44
CA VAL A 14 -17.05 2.63 -0.57
C VAL A 14 -18.05 1.49 -0.50
N HIS A 15 -18.88 1.37 -1.53
CA HIS A 15 -19.81 0.27 -1.72
C HIS A 15 -19.43 -0.55 -2.94
N LEU A 16 -19.15 -1.84 -2.73
CA LEU A 16 -18.76 -2.74 -3.81
C LEU A 16 -19.51 -4.07 -3.70
N GLU A 17 -20.17 -4.43 -4.79
CA GLU A 17 -20.85 -5.72 -4.92
C GLU A 17 -20.52 -6.41 -6.24
N PHE A 18 -20.51 -7.73 -6.25
CA PHE A 18 -20.39 -8.58 -7.42
C PHE A 18 -21.67 -9.44 -7.53
N GLY A 19 -22.56 -9.05 -8.43
CA GLY A 19 -23.89 -9.67 -8.51
C GLY A 19 -24.68 -9.44 -7.22
N SER A 20 -25.02 -10.50 -6.50
CA SER A 20 -25.72 -10.42 -5.20
C SER A 20 -24.77 -10.44 -3.99
N HIS A 21 -23.46 -10.54 -4.21
CA HIS A 21 -22.48 -10.61 -3.13
C HIS A 21 -21.90 -9.24 -2.82
N VAL A 22 -22.24 -8.68 -1.67
CA VAL A 22 -21.69 -7.42 -1.18
C VAL A 22 -20.34 -7.69 -0.50
N VAL A 23 -19.29 -7.05 -1.01
CA VAL A 23 -17.92 -7.15 -0.47
C VAL A 23 -17.59 -5.97 0.45
N LEU A 24 -17.97 -4.75 0.04
CA LEU A 24 -17.82 -3.53 0.84
C LEU A 24 -19.18 -2.85 0.95
N GLN A 25 -19.59 -2.50 2.16
CA GLN A 25 -20.90 -1.89 2.40
C GLN A 25 -20.82 -0.37 2.59
N SER A 26 -19.86 0.08 3.37
CA SER A 26 -19.54 1.49 3.59
C SER A 26 -18.13 1.58 4.20
N ALA A 27 -17.15 1.08 3.44
CA ALA A 27 -15.78 1.14 3.89
C ALA A 27 -15.23 2.56 3.72
N TYR A 28 -14.36 2.97 4.67
CA TYR A 28 -13.63 4.21 4.59
C TYR A 28 -12.19 4.00 5.06
N ILE A 29 -11.27 4.83 4.60
CA ILE A 29 -9.89 4.86 5.08
C ILE A 29 -9.31 6.25 4.89
N THR A 30 -8.42 6.64 5.79
CA THR A 30 -7.69 7.91 5.73
C THR A 30 -6.21 7.65 5.59
N SER A 31 -5.49 8.57 4.96
CA SER A 31 -4.04 8.63 4.96
C SER A 31 -3.58 10.06 5.10
N THR A 32 -2.54 10.28 5.88
CA THR A 32 -1.98 11.61 6.13
C THR A 32 -0.47 11.57 5.94
N THR A 33 0.09 12.54 5.24
CA THR A 33 1.56 12.70 5.12
C THR A 33 2.19 12.72 6.51
N GLY A 34 3.26 11.98 6.69
CA GLY A 34 3.92 11.82 7.99
C GLY A 34 3.41 10.62 8.80
N ARG A 35 2.43 9.88 8.28
CA ARG A 35 1.82 8.75 8.99
C ARG A 35 1.74 7.49 8.14
N VAL A 36 1.79 6.36 8.85
CA VAL A 36 1.46 5.03 8.31
C VAL A 36 0.11 4.60 8.85
N THR A 37 -0.84 4.35 7.96
CA THR A 37 -2.17 3.82 8.28
C THR A 37 -2.22 2.33 7.97
N GLY A 38 -2.45 1.49 8.98
CA GLY A 38 -2.62 0.05 8.84
C GLY A 38 -4.08 -0.33 8.54
N LEU A 39 -4.30 -1.26 7.62
CA LEU A 39 -5.59 -1.87 7.38
C LEU A 39 -5.52 -3.38 7.62
N LEU A 40 -6.04 -3.83 8.74
CA LEU A 40 -6.18 -5.24 9.08
C LEU A 40 -7.51 -5.79 8.56
N GLY A 41 -7.61 -7.11 8.49
CA GLY A 41 -8.83 -7.82 8.10
C GLY A 41 -8.49 -9.25 7.70
N ARG A 42 -9.42 -10.17 7.92
CA ARG A 42 -9.25 -11.58 7.56
C ARG A 42 -9.05 -11.74 6.05
N ASN A 43 -8.48 -12.87 5.64
CA ASN A 43 -8.40 -13.20 4.22
C ASN A 43 -9.81 -13.22 3.61
N GLY A 44 -9.97 -12.58 2.46
CA GLY A 44 -11.29 -12.44 1.82
C GLY A 44 -12.17 -11.32 2.37
N SER A 45 -11.73 -10.53 3.37
CA SER A 45 -12.53 -9.42 3.91
C SER A 45 -12.76 -8.25 2.95
N GLY A 46 -12.00 -8.17 1.84
CA GLY A 46 -12.16 -7.13 0.84
C GLY A 46 -11.06 -6.04 0.82
N LYS A 47 -9.96 -6.18 1.57
CA LYS A 47 -8.85 -5.19 1.61
C LYS A 47 -8.33 -4.85 0.20
N SER A 48 -7.91 -5.87 -0.56
CA SER A 48 -7.43 -5.66 -1.94
C SER A 48 -8.53 -5.13 -2.87
N CYS A 49 -9.80 -5.44 -2.61
CA CYS A 49 -10.93 -4.86 -3.36
C CYS A 49 -11.07 -3.37 -3.06
N LEU A 50 -10.93 -2.97 -1.78
CA LEU A 50 -10.93 -1.56 -1.39
C LEU A 50 -9.79 -0.81 -2.10
N PHE A 51 -8.56 -1.32 -2.04
CA PHE A 51 -7.41 -0.69 -2.69
C PHE A 51 -7.54 -0.60 -4.21
N LYS A 52 -8.02 -1.68 -4.86
CA LYS A 52 -8.29 -1.66 -6.30
C LYS A 52 -9.42 -0.70 -6.67
N SER A 53 -10.42 -0.52 -5.80
CA SER A 53 -11.46 0.48 -6.00
C SER A 53 -10.89 1.90 -5.93
N ILE A 54 -10.04 2.18 -4.94
CA ILE A 54 -9.34 3.48 -4.82
C ILE A 54 -8.53 3.77 -6.09
N MET A 55 -7.81 2.79 -6.61
CA MET A 55 -6.97 2.93 -7.80
C MET A 55 -7.72 2.86 -9.14
N GLY A 56 -9.05 2.74 -9.12
CA GLY A 56 -9.87 2.62 -10.34
C GLY A 56 -9.77 1.28 -11.07
N GLY A 57 -9.08 0.29 -10.51
CA GLY A 57 -8.96 -1.06 -11.07
C GLY A 57 -10.22 -1.90 -10.92
N ILE A 58 -11.11 -1.54 -9.98
CA ILE A 58 -12.45 -2.08 -9.82
C ILE A 58 -13.39 -0.88 -9.67
N LYS A 59 -14.50 -0.88 -10.42
CA LYS A 59 -15.51 0.17 -10.33
C LYS A 59 -16.52 -0.19 -9.24
N PRO A 60 -16.52 0.48 -8.08
CA PRO A 60 -17.54 0.31 -7.04
C PRO A 60 -18.86 0.99 -7.46
N GLN A 61 -19.96 0.63 -6.79
CA GLN A 61 -21.25 1.30 -6.95
C GLN A 61 -21.24 2.70 -6.34
N ASN A 62 -20.45 2.87 -5.26
CA ASN A 62 -20.23 4.17 -4.63
C ASN A 62 -18.80 4.28 -4.09
N LEU A 63 -18.20 5.45 -4.25
CA LEU A 63 -16.90 5.80 -3.67
C LEU A 63 -16.72 7.32 -3.76
N PHE A 64 -16.23 7.92 -2.68
CA PHE A 64 -15.79 9.31 -2.64
C PHE A 64 -14.32 9.36 -2.26
N VAL A 65 -13.52 10.10 -3.04
CA VAL A 65 -12.13 10.39 -2.74
C VAL A 65 -11.99 11.89 -2.55
N ARG A 66 -11.29 12.29 -1.50
CA ARG A 66 -10.96 13.69 -1.22
C ARG A 66 -9.49 13.82 -0.90
N PHE A 67 -8.91 14.91 -1.35
CA PHE A 67 -7.56 15.32 -0.96
C PHE A 67 -7.66 16.71 -0.30
N ASN A 68 -7.16 16.83 0.93
CA ASN A 68 -7.25 18.08 1.71
C ASN A 68 -8.68 18.63 1.81
N ASP A 69 -9.64 17.73 2.09
CA ASP A 69 -11.09 18.00 2.14
C ASP A 69 -11.75 18.41 0.81
N GLU A 70 -10.98 18.56 -0.28
CA GLU A 70 -11.50 18.83 -1.61
C GLU A 70 -11.80 17.52 -2.35
N PRO A 71 -13.01 17.38 -2.95
CA PRO A 71 -13.36 16.22 -3.76
C PRO A 71 -12.38 16.03 -4.91
N ASP A 72 -11.91 14.81 -5.13
CA ASP A 72 -11.10 14.49 -6.30
C ASP A 72 -11.98 14.40 -7.56
N THR A 73 -11.75 15.31 -8.50
CA THR A 73 -12.46 15.35 -9.80
C THR A 73 -11.78 14.48 -10.84
N ASP A 74 -10.54 14.04 -10.61
CA ASP A 74 -9.77 13.24 -11.56
C ASP A 74 -9.90 11.73 -11.31
N TYR A 75 -10.66 11.33 -10.28
CA TYR A 75 -10.93 9.91 -10.05
C TYR A 75 -11.59 9.27 -11.29
N PRO A 76 -11.11 8.09 -11.73
CA PRO A 76 -10.16 7.18 -11.08
C PRO A 76 -8.67 7.39 -11.44
N HIS A 77 -8.27 8.50 -12.01
CA HIS A 77 -6.91 8.76 -12.51
C HIS A 77 -5.97 9.35 -11.45
N ILE A 78 -5.99 8.83 -10.24
CA ILE A 78 -5.20 9.33 -9.10
C ILE A 78 -3.74 8.85 -9.09
N GLY A 79 -3.29 8.12 -10.11
CA GLY A 79 -1.98 7.45 -10.15
C GLY A 79 -0.75 8.37 -10.07
N ASN A 80 -0.92 9.70 -10.29
CA ASN A 80 0.15 10.66 -10.06
C ASN A 80 0.28 11.03 -8.58
N ARG A 81 -0.83 10.98 -7.82
CA ARG A 81 -0.86 11.30 -6.40
C ARG A 81 -0.68 10.10 -5.51
N VAL A 82 -1.13 8.91 -5.97
CA VAL A 82 -1.11 7.66 -5.21
C VAL A 82 -0.36 6.60 -5.99
N LYS A 83 0.66 5.99 -5.40
CA LYS A 83 1.32 4.78 -5.93
C LYS A 83 0.77 3.56 -5.22
N TYR A 84 0.67 2.45 -5.95
CA TYR A 84 0.08 1.22 -5.44
C TYR A 84 0.98 0.02 -5.69
N LEU A 85 1.28 -0.73 -4.63
CA LEU A 85 1.87 -2.05 -4.69
C LEU A 85 0.75 -3.09 -4.54
N PRO A 86 0.30 -3.74 -5.61
CA PRO A 86 -0.71 -4.80 -5.52
C PRO A 86 -0.12 -6.08 -4.90
N GLN A 87 -0.99 -6.98 -4.42
CA GLN A 87 -0.59 -8.27 -3.88
C GLN A 87 0.14 -9.16 -4.91
N ASN A 88 -0.29 -9.11 -6.18
CA ASN A 88 0.33 -9.87 -7.27
C ASN A 88 1.41 -9.04 -7.99
N PRO A 89 2.44 -9.70 -8.57
CA PRO A 89 3.40 -9.02 -9.42
C PRO A 89 2.73 -8.19 -10.51
N PHE A 90 3.19 -6.97 -10.72
CA PHE A 90 2.55 -6.04 -11.65
C PHE A 90 3.50 -5.50 -12.73
N ILE A 91 4.82 -5.69 -12.56
CA ILE A 91 5.78 -5.32 -13.60
C ILE A 91 5.92 -6.49 -14.60
N PRO A 92 5.76 -6.23 -15.92
CA PRO A 92 5.88 -7.29 -16.91
C PRO A 92 7.22 -8.00 -16.87
N SER A 93 7.21 -9.33 -17.00
CA SER A 93 8.41 -10.18 -16.88
C SER A 93 9.55 -9.84 -17.85
N ARG A 94 9.24 -9.20 -18.99
CA ARG A 94 10.22 -8.78 -20.01
C ARG A 94 10.83 -7.40 -19.77
N THR A 95 10.33 -6.65 -18.80
CA THR A 95 10.86 -5.32 -18.42
C THR A 95 12.19 -5.51 -17.69
N THR A 96 13.22 -4.77 -18.07
CA THR A 96 14.48 -4.74 -17.33
C THR A 96 14.34 -3.88 -16.07
N LEU A 97 15.21 -4.13 -15.07
CA LEU A 97 15.24 -3.29 -13.88
C LEU A 97 15.53 -1.82 -14.25
N HIS A 98 16.45 -1.59 -15.17
CA HIS A 98 16.76 -0.23 -15.67
C HIS A 98 15.54 0.49 -16.22
N GLU A 99 14.75 -0.17 -17.07
CA GLU A 99 13.51 0.40 -17.63
C GLU A 99 12.48 0.71 -16.53
N ALA A 100 12.30 -0.21 -15.58
CA ALA A 100 11.37 -0.01 -14.47
C ALA A 100 11.78 1.19 -13.60
N PHE A 101 13.05 1.29 -13.21
CA PHE A 101 13.57 2.39 -12.41
C PHE A 101 13.43 3.73 -13.14
N LYS A 102 13.74 3.77 -14.43
CA LYS A 102 13.53 4.95 -15.27
C LYS A 102 12.05 5.36 -15.34
N LEU A 103 11.13 4.40 -15.50
CA LEU A 103 9.69 4.65 -15.57
C LEU A 103 9.15 5.24 -14.26
N TYR A 104 9.65 4.74 -13.13
CA TYR A 104 9.23 5.20 -11.79
C TYR A 104 9.97 6.47 -11.33
N GLY A 105 10.98 6.92 -12.08
CA GLY A 105 11.81 8.07 -11.70
C GLY A 105 12.65 7.82 -10.45
N VAL A 106 13.01 6.57 -10.18
CA VAL A 106 13.79 6.16 -9.00
C VAL A 106 15.24 5.89 -9.41
N ASP A 107 16.18 6.36 -8.60
CA ASP A 107 17.61 6.09 -8.82
C ASP A 107 17.93 4.62 -8.51
N TYR A 108 18.51 3.92 -9.49
CA TYR A 108 18.91 2.53 -9.33
C TYR A 108 19.99 2.34 -8.26
N ASP A 109 20.86 3.32 -8.09
CA ASP A 109 21.93 3.26 -7.08
C ASP A 109 21.37 3.26 -5.65
N GLU A 110 20.16 3.75 -5.43
CA GLU A 110 19.47 3.61 -4.13
C GLU A 110 19.13 2.14 -3.82
N LEU A 111 18.69 1.37 -4.82
CA LEU A 111 18.48 -0.08 -4.64
C LEU A 111 19.80 -0.80 -4.35
N VAL A 112 20.88 -0.43 -5.02
CA VAL A 112 22.22 -1.01 -4.78
C VAL A 112 22.70 -0.66 -3.36
N ARG A 113 22.48 0.56 -2.87
CA ARG A 113 22.73 0.94 -1.47
C ARG A 113 21.87 0.16 -0.48
N PHE A 114 20.61 -0.06 -0.83
CA PHE A 114 19.71 -0.89 -0.02
C PHE A 114 20.18 -2.35 0.01
N SER A 115 20.63 -2.91 -1.11
CA SER A 115 21.18 -4.26 -1.17
C SER A 115 22.18 -4.40 -2.31
N VAL A 116 23.47 -4.61 -1.94
CA VAL A 116 24.60 -4.77 -2.89
C VAL A 116 24.36 -5.92 -3.88
N LYS A 117 23.52 -6.89 -3.52
CA LYS A 117 23.12 -8.00 -4.40
C LYS A 117 22.63 -7.51 -5.77
N PHE A 118 21.96 -6.37 -5.84
CA PHE A 118 21.41 -5.84 -7.08
C PHE A 118 22.43 -5.11 -7.97
N HIS A 119 23.68 -4.95 -7.53
CA HIS A 119 24.70 -4.22 -8.29
C HIS A 119 24.84 -4.71 -9.75
N GLN A 120 24.69 -6.00 -10.01
CA GLN A 120 24.83 -6.58 -11.36
C GLN A 120 23.48 -6.88 -12.04
N PHE A 121 22.34 -6.45 -11.48
CA PHE A 121 21.01 -6.83 -11.96
C PHE A 121 20.37 -5.78 -12.87
N GLN A 122 21.00 -4.64 -13.08
CA GLN A 122 20.41 -3.49 -13.78
C GLN A 122 19.81 -3.84 -15.15
N HIS A 123 20.45 -4.73 -15.89
CA HIS A 123 20.00 -5.15 -17.22
C HIS A 123 19.25 -6.50 -17.23
N ARG A 124 19.04 -7.11 -16.06
CA ARG A 124 18.19 -8.31 -15.95
C ARG A 124 16.73 -7.91 -16.13
N VAL A 125 15.95 -8.83 -16.71
CA VAL A 125 14.49 -8.68 -16.80
C VAL A 125 13.84 -9.24 -15.53
N PHE A 126 12.65 -8.72 -15.17
CA PHE A 126 11.91 -9.18 -13.98
C PHE A 126 11.65 -10.68 -13.97
N GLY A 127 11.50 -11.32 -15.15
CA GLY A 127 11.30 -12.76 -15.26
C GLY A 127 12.52 -13.62 -14.88
N GLU A 128 13.70 -13.02 -14.72
CA GLU A 128 14.93 -13.70 -14.26
C GLU A 128 15.13 -13.59 -12.74
N LEU A 129 14.31 -12.79 -12.07
CA LEU A 129 14.35 -12.63 -10.63
C LEU A 129 13.57 -13.76 -9.95
N SER A 130 13.99 -14.16 -8.76
CA SER A 130 13.12 -14.95 -7.89
C SER A 130 11.90 -14.13 -7.49
N GLY A 131 10.81 -14.80 -7.12
CA GLY A 131 9.58 -14.11 -6.70
C GLY A 131 9.80 -13.08 -5.57
N GLY A 132 10.65 -13.43 -4.60
CA GLY A 132 11.00 -12.51 -3.50
C GLY A 132 11.87 -11.34 -3.93
N GLU A 133 12.78 -11.53 -4.90
CA GLU A 133 13.57 -10.44 -5.48
C GLU A 133 12.68 -9.49 -6.28
N ALA A 134 11.81 -10.02 -7.14
CA ALA A 134 10.88 -9.22 -7.90
C ALA A 134 9.97 -8.40 -6.96
N ARG A 135 9.41 -9.03 -5.92
CA ARG A 135 8.59 -8.36 -4.90
C ARG A 135 9.31 -7.24 -4.18
N LEU A 136 10.57 -7.49 -3.78
CA LEU A 136 11.40 -6.48 -3.13
C LEU A 136 11.66 -5.28 -4.03
N VAL A 137 11.95 -5.50 -5.33
CA VAL A 137 12.19 -4.43 -6.29
C VAL A 137 10.89 -3.64 -6.56
N GLU A 138 9.75 -4.33 -6.73
CA GLU A 138 8.44 -3.68 -6.90
C GLU A 138 8.08 -2.78 -5.72
N LEU A 139 8.26 -3.29 -4.48
CA LEU A 139 8.04 -2.54 -3.25
C LEU A 139 8.97 -1.32 -3.19
N PHE A 140 10.26 -1.52 -3.50
CA PHE A 140 11.25 -0.45 -3.51
C PHE A 140 10.87 0.66 -4.47
N LEU A 141 10.45 0.32 -5.69
CA LEU A 141 10.00 1.28 -6.71
C LEU A 141 8.78 2.08 -6.22
N VAL A 142 7.76 1.40 -5.70
CA VAL A 142 6.51 2.04 -5.25
C VAL A 142 6.78 2.99 -4.07
N LEU A 143 7.61 2.60 -3.11
CA LEU A 143 7.94 3.43 -1.94
C LEU A 143 8.78 4.65 -2.31
N ASN A 144 9.71 4.51 -3.26
CA ASN A 144 10.64 5.58 -3.62
C ASN A 144 10.14 6.48 -4.76
N ALA A 145 9.16 6.03 -5.57
CA ALA A 145 8.55 6.87 -6.60
C ALA A 145 7.90 8.12 -6.00
N GLU A 146 7.97 9.23 -6.71
CA GLU A 146 7.33 10.49 -6.31
C GLU A 146 5.80 10.33 -6.27
N SER A 147 5.21 10.64 -5.11
CA SER A 147 3.77 10.63 -4.89
C SER A 147 3.43 11.24 -3.53
N ASP A 148 2.20 11.75 -3.37
CA ASP A 148 1.69 12.23 -2.07
C ASP A 148 1.36 11.06 -1.14
N PHE A 149 0.90 9.93 -1.72
CA PHE A 149 0.45 8.76 -0.99
C PHE A 149 0.96 7.47 -1.62
N CYS A 150 0.98 6.42 -0.80
CA CYS A 150 1.37 5.07 -1.22
C CYS A 150 0.45 4.05 -0.55
N ILE A 151 -0.02 3.06 -1.32
CA ILE A 151 -0.81 1.92 -0.82
C ILE A 151 0.02 0.65 -1.03
N LEU A 152 0.24 -0.10 0.04
CA LEU A 152 1.02 -1.34 0.05
C LEU A 152 0.11 -2.52 0.44
N ASP A 153 -0.22 -3.37 -0.54
CA ASP A 153 -1.07 -4.54 -0.34
C ASP A 153 -0.19 -5.79 -0.15
N GLU A 154 -0.11 -6.27 1.09
CA GLU A 154 0.73 -7.39 1.54
C GLU A 154 2.21 -7.22 1.13
N PRO A 155 2.89 -6.13 1.52
CA PRO A 155 4.25 -5.84 1.09
C PRO A 155 5.28 -6.85 1.56
N PHE A 156 5.06 -7.53 2.69
CA PHE A 156 6.00 -8.50 3.26
C PHE A 156 5.85 -9.91 2.68
N SER A 157 4.79 -10.16 1.89
CA SER A 157 4.55 -11.46 1.28
C SER A 157 5.69 -11.88 0.33
N ASN A 158 6.19 -13.11 0.50
CA ASN A 158 7.29 -13.71 -0.27
C ASN A 158 8.65 -12.99 -0.13
N ILE A 159 8.80 -12.02 0.77
CA ILE A 159 10.09 -11.36 1.04
C ILE A 159 10.89 -12.19 2.04
N ALA A 160 12.19 -12.31 1.79
CA ALA A 160 13.07 -13.00 2.72
C ALA A 160 13.13 -12.24 4.07
N PRO A 161 13.03 -12.94 5.22
CA PRO A 161 12.97 -12.31 6.55
C PRO A 161 14.08 -11.28 6.83
N VAL A 162 15.27 -11.50 6.26
CA VAL A 162 16.42 -10.57 6.38
C VAL A 162 16.15 -9.16 5.85
N TYR A 163 15.13 -8.97 4.99
CA TYR A 163 14.76 -7.67 4.45
C TYR A 163 13.60 -7.01 5.17
N VAL A 164 12.84 -7.74 6.01
CA VAL A 164 11.62 -7.20 6.64
C VAL A 164 11.92 -5.96 7.49
N GLU A 165 12.87 -6.05 8.42
CA GLU A 165 13.28 -4.93 9.28
C GLU A 165 13.74 -3.72 8.45
N ARG A 166 14.55 -3.94 7.42
CA ARG A 166 15.03 -2.85 6.54
C ARG A 166 13.92 -2.20 5.73
N ILE A 167 12.89 -2.97 5.35
CA ILE A 167 11.70 -2.42 4.69
C ILE A 167 10.88 -1.60 5.68
N GLN A 168 10.72 -2.06 6.92
CA GLN A 168 10.06 -1.32 7.98
C GLN A 168 10.76 0.03 8.23
N GLU A 169 12.10 0.03 8.34
CA GLU A 169 12.89 1.26 8.43
C GLU A 169 12.65 2.19 7.23
N MET A 170 12.66 1.66 6.01
CA MET A 170 12.39 2.43 4.79
C MET A 170 10.97 3.02 4.79
N ILE A 171 9.95 2.27 5.23
CA ILE A 171 8.59 2.77 5.40
C ILE A 171 8.56 3.93 6.40
N GLN A 172 9.22 3.79 7.54
CA GLN A 172 9.31 4.83 8.57
C GLN A 172 10.05 6.09 8.07
N GLU A 173 11.06 5.94 7.23
CA GLU A 173 11.74 7.07 6.58
C GLU A 173 10.81 7.75 5.56
N LYS A 174 10.20 6.99 4.66
CA LYS A 174 9.39 7.54 3.56
C LYS A 174 8.10 8.18 4.03
N LYS A 175 7.55 7.78 5.18
CA LYS A 175 6.34 8.43 5.73
C LYS A 175 6.51 9.93 5.98
N HIS A 176 7.73 10.41 6.23
CA HIS A 176 7.98 11.85 6.41
C HIS A 176 7.66 12.69 5.18
N HIS A 177 7.57 12.08 4.01
CA HIS A 177 7.33 12.75 2.73
C HIS A 177 5.99 12.36 2.09
N LYS A 178 5.34 11.29 2.54
CA LYS A 178 4.08 10.81 2.00
C LYS A 178 3.20 10.13 3.06
N GLY A 179 1.91 10.03 2.79
CA GLY A 179 1.01 9.18 3.57
C GLY A 179 1.10 7.73 3.06
N ILE A 180 1.20 6.75 3.96
CA ILE A 180 1.33 5.34 3.60
C ILE A 180 0.16 4.56 4.16
N ILE A 181 -0.55 3.82 3.30
CA ILE A 181 -1.53 2.81 3.72
C ILE A 181 -0.89 1.44 3.52
N ILE A 182 -0.96 0.58 4.52
CA ILE A 182 -0.38 -0.76 4.46
C ILE A 182 -1.38 -1.81 4.95
N SER A 183 -1.48 -2.93 4.24
CA SER A 183 -2.18 -4.12 4.73
C SER A 183 -1.28 -5.34 4.62
N ASP A 184 -1.32 -6.18 5.63
CA ASP A 184 -0.67 -7.49 5.60
C ASP A 184 -1.42 -8.46 6.53
N HIS A 185 -1.18 -9.75 6.36
CA HIS A 185 -1.66 -10.78 7.28
C HIS A 185 -0.73 -10.97 8.48
N LEU A 186 0.50 -10.46 8.40
CA LEU A 186 1.47 -10.40 9.50
C LEU A 186 1.13 -9.20 10.40
N TYR A 187 0.07 -9.34 11.22
CA TYR A 187 -0.50 -8.24 11.99
C TYR A 187 0.49 -7.61 12.99
N GLU A 188 1.41 -8.39 13.55
CA GLU A 188 2.41 -7.92 14.50
C GLU A 188 3.34 -6.91 13.82
N GLU A 189 3.83 -7.24 12.62
CA GLU A 189 4.67 -6.35 11.79
C GLU A 189 3.95 -5.05 11.42
N ILE A 190 2.62 -5.13 11.15
CA ILE A 190 1.81 -3.95 10.83
C ILE A 190 1.64 -3.06 12.06
N ILE A 191 1.30 -3.62 13.22
CA ILE A 191 1.07 -2.83 14.43
C ILE A 191 2.33 -2.06 14.86
N GLU A 192 3.50 -2.65 14.70
CA GLU A 192 4.77 -2.02 15.09
C GLU A 192 5.10 -0.76 14.28
N ILE A 193 4.67 -0.70 13.03
CA ILE A 193 5.05 0.39 12.11
C ILE A 193 3.92 1.38 11.83
N THR A 194 2.71 1.17 12.34
CA THR A 194 1.54 2.02 12.05
C THR A 194 1.31 3.07 13.12
N ASP A 195 0.94 4.27 12.68
CA ASP A 195 0.51 5.38 13.54
C ASP A 195 -1.01 5.35 13.78
N GLU A 196 -1.75 4.81 12.80
CA GLU A 196 -3.22 4.65 12.83
C GLU A 196 -3.57 3.26 12.33
N LEU A 197 -4.61 2.66 12.88
CA LEU A 197 -5.00 1.30 12.56
C LEU A 197 -6.50 1.18 12.33
N PHE A 198 -6.88 0.49 11.27
CA PHE A 198 -8.25 0.12 10.95
C PHE A 198 -8.38 -1.39 10.80
N VAL A 199 -9.57 -1.91 11.06
CA VAL A 199 -9.95 -3.29 10.69
C VAL A 199 -11.12 -3.26 9.72
N LEU A 200 -11.02 -4.04 8.64
CA LEU A 200 -12.11 -4.29 7.71
C LEU A 200 -12.82 -5.59 8.10
N HIS A 201 -14.09 -5.44 8.49
CA HIS A 201 -14.94 -6.53 8.94
C HIS A 201 -16.36 -6.34 8.40
N ASP A 202 -16.91 -7.39 7.78
CA ASP A 202 -18.27 -7.44 7.20
C ASP A 202 -18.58 -6.24 6.27
N GLY A 203 -17.58 -5.83 5.48
CA GLY A 203 -17.72 -4.73 4.50
C GLY A 203 -17.63 -3.32 5.08
N TYR A 204 -17.37 -3.19 6.38
CA TYR A 204 -17.15 -1.91 7.07
C TYR A 204 -15.74 -1.81 7.61
N THR A 205 -15.20 -0.59 7.70
CA THR A 205 -13.94 -0.32 8.38
C THR A 205 -14.20 0.29 9.75
N PHE A 206 -13.40 -0.12 10.73
CA PHE A 206 -13.48 0.37 12.10
C PHE A 206 -12.11 0.84 12.56
N PRO A 207 -11.99 2.04 13.16
CA PRO A 207 -10.74 2.48 13.76
C PRO A 207 -10.42 1.63 15.00
N ILE A 208 -9.16 1.29 15.16
CA ILE A 208 -8.64 0.45 16.26
C ILE A 208 -7.78 1.31 17.17
N LYS A 209 -8.15 1.35 18.44
CA LYS A 209 -7.39 2.05 19.49
C LYS A 209 -6.55 1.11 20.36
N GLY A 210 -6.85 -0.18 20.31
CA GLY A 210 -6.14 -1.16 21.12
C GLY A 210 -6.57 -2.60 20.84
N LYS A 211 -5.94 -3.53 21.55
CA LYS A 211 -6.16 -4.97 21.39
C LYS A 211 -7.63 -5.38 21.61
N GLU A 212 -8.33 -4.70 22.50
CA GLU A 212 -9.75 -4.98 22.80
C GLU A 212 -10.65 -4.77 21.56
N ASP A 213 -10.37 -3.76 20.75
CA ASP A 213 -11.10 -3.52 19.51
C ASP A 213 -10.87 -4.64 18.49
N LEU A 214 -9.64 -5.16 18.40
CA LEU A 214 -9.32 -6.31 17.53
C LEU A 214 -10.09 -7.58 17.94
N ILE A 215 -10.24 -7.81 19.25
CA ILE A 215 -11.05 -8.90 19.80
C ILE A 215 -12.53 -8.67 19.49
N LYS A 216 -13.03 -7.45 19.72
CA LYS A 216 -14.43 -7.05 19.48
C LYS A 216 -14.84 -7.29 18.03
N HIS A 217 -13.98 -6.95 17.08
CA HIS A 217 -14.22 -7.16 15.65
C HIS A 217 -13.80 -8.55 15.16
N GLY A 218 -13.47 -9.48 16.07
CA GLY A 218 -13.18 -10.87 15.75
C GLY A 218 -11.91 -11.09 14.93
N TYR A 219 -10.99 -10.11 14.93
CA TYR A 219 -9.74 -10.23 14.19
C TYR A 219 -8.74 -11.14 14.93
N ILE A 220 -8.63 -11.02 16.25
CA ILE A 220 -7.85 -11.91 17.11
C ILE A 220 -8.79 -12.66 18.09
N PRO A 221 -8.43 -13.88 18.52
CA PRO A 221 -9.21 -14.62 19.52
C PRO A 221 -9.19 -13.90 20.88
N ARG A 222 -10.16 -14.21 21.70
CA ARG A 222 -10.27 -13.76 23.10
C ARG A 222 -9.17 -14.36 23.96
#